data_e38f52d02f4df5e11d2d645ff03feb25
#
_entry.id   e38f52d02f4df5e11d2d645ff03feb25
#
_cell.length_a   1.000
_cell.length_b   1.000
_cell.length_c   1.000
_cell.angle_alpha   90.00
_cell.angle_beta   90.00
_cell.angle_gamma   90.00
#
_symmetry.space_group_name_H-M   'P 1'
#
loop_
_entity.id
_entity.type
_entity.pdbx_description
1 polymer ?
#
loop_
_entity_poly.entity_id
_entity_poly.type
_entity_poly.pdbx_seq_one_letter_code
_entity_poly.pdbx_strand_id
1 'polypeptide(L)'
;MATAAPPVPEPDDMDCSVCHEQYVQPKLLPCGHLLCHHCLLSWLQSQDLALCPLCRCAIVDPEERGQKTWQDVADGFPTDLAMADLVGAHRLLKQSHSCCICEEAAATCLCLTCGDLFCESCRKIHLKQKVARNHTVEDLTSLTADKVAGSQHAACAVHADKTTELFCPTHGESICHLCATSRHRSCPEVKDMDEKVKDARAVLAELAVTLTEGEARLDKAIQQLDAHLAETEKQTKKAVAEIEAVCARLKKSVQDCRHRLNELAHSACSDVKEAVTETKTCLLQRRGKLTSHKHVVQRVQEAKNRDTVSTMTPVMQTRVGSLDCSVTLPSDAKVVSKVTVVIDAEAVTQIEKELSGLGQAKVMSADLDFVPVPVLSFHDNHGENIVLSNNKQTAEKRGYDYYGGIVVASQPMMTNMLYEVSH
;
A
#
# COMPACT_ATOMS: atom_id res chain seq x y z
N MET A 1 5.82 -37.11 -6.49
CA MET A 1 4.50 -36.46 -6.56
C MET A 1 4.39 -35.88 -7.96
N ALA A 2 3.38 -36.27 -8.73
CA ALA A 2 3.19 -35.75 -10.09
C ALA A 2 2.83 -34.26 -9.95
N THR A 3 3.70 -33.39 -10.47
CA THR A 3 3.41 -31.97 -10.62
C THR A 3 2.25 -31.84 -11.58
N ALA A 4 1.12 -31.31 -11.13
CA ALA A 4 0.01 -30.96 -12.00
C ALA A 4 0.54 -30.05 -13.10
N ALA A 5 0.15 -30.30 -14.35
CA ALA A 5 0.44 -29.39 -15.45
C ALA A 5 -0.15 -28.00 -15.09
N PRO A 6 0.55 -26.91 -15.46
CA PRO A 6 0.01 -25.58 -15.23
C PRO A 6 -1.39 -25.46 -15.83
N PRO A 7 -2.30 -24.71 -15.22
CA PRO A 7 -3.65 -24.52 -15.77
C PRO A 7 -3.54 -23.93 -17.17
N VAL A 8 -4.38 -24.46 -18.07
CA VAL A 8 -4.55 -23.90 -19.42
C VAL A 8 -5.03 -22.46 -19.26
N PRO A 9 -4.40 -21.46 -19.92
CA PRO A 9 -4.85 -20.08 -19.85
C PRO A 9 -6.35 -19.98 -20.21
N GLU A 10 -7.10 -19.25 -19.40
CA GLU A 10 -8.50 -18.94 -19.69
C GLU A 10 -8.59 -18.08 -20.97
N PRO A 11 -9.71 -18.06 -21.69
CA PRO A 11 -9.85 -17.23 -22.90
C PRO A 11 -9.47 -15.75 -22.69
N ASP A 12 -9.70 -15.21 -21.51
CA ASP A 12 -9.37 -13.83 -21.14
C ASP A 12 -7.85 -13.62 -20.97
N ASP A 13 -7.07 -14.68 -20.71
CA ASP A 13 -5.61 -14.61 -20.60
C ASP A 13 -4.90 -14.46 -21.95
N MET A 14 -5.63 -14.66 -23.06
CA MET A 14 -5.11 -14.51 -24.43
C MET A 14 -5.31 -13.10 -25.00
N ASP A 15 -5.89 -12.17 -24.22
CA ASP A 15 -6.23 -10.84 -24.67
C ASP A 15 -5.25 -9.81 -24.14
N CYS A 16 -4.86 -8.88 -25.01
CA CYS A 16 -3.98 -7.77 -24.65
C CYS A 16 -4.72 -6.78 -23.74
N SER A 17 -4.18 -6.51 -22.56
CA SER A 17 -4.79 -5.58 -21.60
C SER A 17 -4.88 -4.11 -22.07
N VAL A 18 -4.28 -3.77 -23.22
CA VAL A 18 -4.32 -2.40 -23.79
C VAL A 18 -5.40 -2.26 -24.85
N CYS A 19 -5.46 -3.19 -25.83
CA CYS A 19 -6.49 -3.14 -26.90
C CYS A 19 -7.69 -4.02 -26.62
N HIS A 20 -7.66 -4.88 -25.61
CA HIS A 20 -8.70 -5.86 -25.29
C HIS A 20 -9.07 -6.82 -26.45
N GLU A 21 -8.08 -7.04 -27.32
CA GLU A 21 -8.15 -8.00 -28.41
C GLU A 21 -7.09 -9.08 -28.21
N GLN A 22 -7.26 -10.21 -28.87
CA GLN A 22 -6.27 -11.29 -28.83
C GLN A 22 -4.90 -10.79 -29.23
N TYR A 23 -3.87 -11.29 -28.54
CA TYR A 23 -2.49 -10.87 -28.79
C TYR A 23 -2.11 -10.99 -30.27
N VAL A 24 -1.44 -9.95 -30.77
CA VAL A 24 -0.78 -9.91 -32.07
C VAL A 24 0.69 -9.57 -31.83
N GLN A 25 1.59 -10.50 -32.17
CA GLN A 25 3.02 -10.39 -31.86
C GLN A 25 3.26 -10.00 -30.39
N PRO A 26 2.88 -10.86 -29.43
CA PRO A 26 3.02 -10.56 -28.01
C PRO A 26 4.46 -10.33 -27.63
N LYS A 27 4.77 -9.12 -27.13
CA LYS A 27 6.11 -8.73 -26.67
C LYS A 27 6.19 -8.89 -25.16
N LEU A 28 7.21 -9.62 -24.70
CA LEU A 28 7.47 -9.83 -23.29
C LEU A 28 8.33 -8.67 -22.77
N LEU A 29 7.79 -7.95 -21.78
CA LEU A 29 8.45 -6.84 -21.12
C LEU A 29 9.36 -7.33 -19.97
N PRO A 30 10.37 -6.55 -19.54
CA PRO A 30 11.25 -6.91 -18.42
C PRO A 30 10.51 -7.20 -17.10
N CYS A 31 9.34 -6.61 -16.91
CA CYS A 31 8.49 -6.83 -15.76
C CYS A 31 7.58 -8.07 -15.86
N GLY A 32 7.70 -8.89 -16.93
CA GLY A 32 6.91 -10.08 -17.16
C GLY A 32 5.54 -9.85 -17.83
N HIS A 33 5.13 -8.60 -18.07
CA HIS A 33 3.86 -8.32 -18.75
C HIS A 33 3.99 -8.47 -20.26
N LEU A 34 2.89 -8.91 -20.91
CA LEU A 34 2.76 -9.07 -22.36
C LEU A 34 1.91 -7.94 -22.94
N LEU A 35 2.34 -7.42 -24.09
CA LEU A 35 1.58 -6.46 -24.89
C LEU A 35 1.69 -6.81 -26.36
N CYS A 36 0.66 -6.50 -27.16
CA CYS A 36 0.82 -6.52 -28.62
C CYS A 36 1.94 -5.58 -29.04
N HIS A 37 2.71 -5.94 -30.04
CA HIS A 37 3.78 -5.09 -30.56
C HIS A 37 3.29 -3.67 -30.90
N HIS A 38 2.18 -3.54 -31.63
CA HIS A 38 1.60 -2.24 -31.99
C HIS A 38 1.12 -1.43 -30.77
N CYS A 39 0.56 -2.10 -29.75
CA CYS A 39 0.14 -1.46 -28.52
C CYS A 39 1.35 -0.93 -27.74
N LEU A 40 2.40 -1.72 -27.64
CA LEU A 40 3.65 -1.31 -27.00
C LEU A 40 4.28 -0.12 -27.71
N LEU A 41 4.38 -0.16 -29.04
CA LEU A 41 4.93 0.93 -29.84
C LEU A 41 4.12 2.22 -29.69
N SER A 42 2.80 2.14 -29.79
CA SER A 42 1.91 3.29 -29.61
C SER A 42 2.04 3.87 -28.20
N TRP A 43 2.15 3.02 -27.19
CA TRP A 43 2.34 3.44 -25.81
C TRP A 43 3.68 4.17 -25.62
N LEU A 44 4.79 3.59 -26.09
CA LEU A 44 6.13 4.20 -26.00
C LEU A 44 6.22 5.54 -26.72
N GLN A 45 5.50 5.70 -27.85
CA GLN A 45 5.44 6.97 -28.59
C GLN A 45 4.62 8.04 -27.89
N SER A 46 3.69 7.67 -27.03
CA SER A 46 2.79 8.60 -26.34
C SER A 46 3.31 9.06 -24.97
N GLN A 47 4.39 8.50 -24.47
CA GLN A 47 4.92 8.76 -23.13
C GLN A 47 6.34 9.32 -23.20
N ASP A 48 6.67 10.20 -22.25
CA ASP A 48 8.05 10.71 -22.07
C ASP A 48 8.95 9.68 -21.38
N LEU A 49 8.36 8.85 -20.50
CA LEU A 49 9.03 7.79 -19.77
C LEU A 49 8.54 6.42 -20.23
N ALA A 50 9.48 5.55 -20.54
CA ALA A 50 9.21 4.17 -20.95
C ALA A 50 8.80 3.31 -19.74
N LEU A 51 7.57 3.43 -19.28
CA LEU A 51 7.00 2.66 -18.16
C LEU A 51 5.96 1.67 -18.67
N CYS A 52 5.88 0.51 -18.02
CA CYS A 52 4.84 -0.47 -18.31
C CYS A 52 3.44 0.10 -17.97
N PRO A 53 2.46 0.04 -18.89
CA PRO A 53 1.11 0.56 -18.63
C PRO A 53 0.38 -0.18 -17.50
N LEU A 54 0.78 -1.42 -17.17
CA LEU A 54 0.11 -2.26 -16.18
C LEU A 54 0.70 -2.11 -14.78
N CYS A 55 2.01 -2.13 -14.64
CA CYS A 55 2.67 -2.09 -13.32
C CYS A 55 3.56 -0.85 -13.11
N ARG A 56 3.73 0.00 -14.11
CA ARG A 56 4.58 1.21 -14.09
C ARG A 56 6.08 0.96 -13.82
N CYS A 57 6.52 -0.30 -13.89
CA CYS A 57 7.95 -0.59 -13.89
C CYS A 57 8.61 -0.01 -15.14
N ALA A 58 9.86 0.40 -15.03
CA ALA A 58 10.64 0.85 -16.19
C ALA A 58 10.76 -0.28 -17.22
N ILE A 59 10.49 0.03 -18.49
CA ILE A 59 10.61 -0.91 -19.61
C ILE A 59 12.01 -0.83 -20.20
N VAL A 60 12.58 0.37 -20.24
CA VAL A 60 13.93 0.64 -20.77
C VAL A 60 14.59 1.64 -19.85
N ASP A 61 15.86 1.41 -19.54
CA ASP A 61 16.67 2.40 -18.87
C ASP A 61 16.90 3.60 -19.82
N PRO A 62 16.66 4.84 -19.37
CA PRO A 62 16.92 6.03 -20.17
C PRO A 62 18.36 6.10 -20.73
N GLU A 63 19.33 5.56 -20.01
CA GLU A 63 20.73 5.53 -20.43
C GLU A 63 20.97 4.50 -21.55
N GLU A 64 20.28 3.35 -21.52
CA GLU A 64 20.37 2.30 -22.54
C GLU A 64 19.62 2.64 -23.83
N ARG A 65 18.63 3.51 -23.76
CA ARG A 65 17.87 3.94 -24.94
C ARG A 65 18.79 4.59 -25.97
N GLY A 66 19.72 5.46 -25.56
CA GLY A 66 20.65 6.15 -26.43
C GLY A 66 19.96 6.83 -27.63
N GLN A 67 20.40 6.52 -28.87
CA GLN A 67 19.82 7.03 -30.12
C GLN A 67 18.77 6.09 -30.74
N LYS A 68 18.35 5.01 -30.07
CA LYS A 68 17.36 4.07 -30.61
C LYS A 68 16.01 4.75 -30.77
N THR A 69 15.33 4.46 -31.89
CA THR A 69 13.93 4.86 -32.06
C THR A 69 13.00 4.00 -31.17
N TRP A 70 11.79 4.48 -30.92
CA TRP A 70 10.81 3.67 -30.19
C TRP A 70 10.43 2.38 -30.93
N GLN A 71 10.55 2.38 -32.28
CA GLN A 71 10.39 1.18 -33.10
C GLN A 71 11.49 0.16 -32.79
N ASP A 72 12.77 0.59 -32.78
CA ASP A 72 13.90 -0.31 -32.47
C ASP A 72 13.79 -0.91 -31.07
N VAL A 73 13.30 -0.11 -30.12
CA VAL A 73 13.04 -0.55 -28.73
C VAL A 73 11.93 -1.61 -28.70
N ALA A 74 10.79 -1.35 -29.35
CA ALA A 74 9.67 -2.29 -29.38
C ALA A 74 10.04 -3.60 -30.12
N ASP A 75 10.79 -3.50 -31.22
CA ASP A 75 11.27 -4.65 -31.98
C ASP A 75 12.28 -5.48 -31.17
N GLY A 76 13.09 -4.83 -30.34
CA GLY A 76 14.12 -5.46 -29.51
C GLY A 76 13.59 -6.36 -28.40
N PHE A 77 12.33 -6.20 -27.96
CA PHE A 77 11.75 -7.10 -26.98
C PHE A 77 11.47 -8.49 -27.56
N PRO A 78 11.70 -9.56 -26.78
CA PRO A 78 11.41 -10.92 -27.21
C PRO A 78 9.91 -11.09 -27.47
N THR A 79 9.57 -11.84 -28.50
CA THR A 79 8.19 -12.26 -28.75
C THR A 79 7.91 -13.51 -27.93
N ASP A 80 6.83 -13.52 -27.19
CA ASP A 80 6.35 -14.74 -26.54
C ASP A 80 5.75 -15.67 -27.58
N LEU A 81 6.56 -16.61 -28.06
CA LEU A 81 6.16 -17.56 -29.08
C LEU A 81 5.11 -18.55 -28.57
N ALA A 82 5.18 -18.92 -27.28
CA ALA A 82 4.20 -19.84 -26.70
C ALA A 82 2.80 -19.20 -26.68
N MET A 83 2.69 -17.93 -26.28
CA MET A 83 1.43 -17.19 -26.35
C MET A 83 0.98 -16.98 -27.81
N ALA A 84 1.88 -16.67 -28.72
CA ALA A 84 1.56 -16.49 -30.13
C ALA A 84 0.98 -17.78 -30.75
N ASP A 85 1.56 -18.94 -30.45
CA ASP A 85 1.09 -20.26 -30.91
C ASP A 85 -0.28 -20.62 -30.33
N LEU A 86 -0.50 -20.35 -29.04
CA LEU A 86 -1.80 -20.56 -28.37
C LEU A 86 -2.90 -19.71 -29.02
N VAL A 87 -2.64 -18.42 -29.22
CA VAL A 87 -3.59 -17.50 -29.86
C VAL A 87 -3.86 -17.94 -31.32
N GLY A 88 -2.81 -18.36 -32.06
CA GLY A 88 -2.95 -18.89 -33.41
C GLY A 88 -3.85 -20.13 -33.44
N ALA A 89 -3.60 -21.09 -32.57
CA ALA A 89 -4.39 -22.29 -32.42
C ALA A 89 -5.85 -21.99 -32.02
N HIS A 90 -6.07 -21.07 -31.09
CA HIS A 90 -7.40 -20.66 -30.69
C HIS A 90 -8.20 -20.01 -31.84
N ARG A 91 -7.54 -19.14 -32.63
CA ARG A 91 -8.16 -18.56 -33.85
C ARG A 91 -8.54 -19.62 -34.85
N LEU A 92 -7.64 -20.60 -35.10
CA LEU A 92 -7.92 -21.73 -36.01
C LEU A 92 -9.14 -22.51 -35.55
N LEU A 93 -9.29 -22.77 -34.26
CA LEU A 93 -10.45 -23.53 -33.76
C LEU A 93 -11.76 -22.72 -33.78
N LYS A 94 -11.71 -21.40 -33.71
CA LYS A 94 -12.92 -20.54 -33.71
C LYS A 94 -13.41 -20.14 -35.09
N GLN A 95 -12.55 -20.17 -36.10
CA GLN A 95 -12.89 -19.77 -37.47
C GLN A 95 -13.38 -20.96 -38.25
N SER A 96 -14.29 -20.70 -39.21
CA SER A 96 -14.68 -21.70 -40.20
C SER A 96 -13.64 -21.77 -41.32
N HIS A 97 -13.17 -22.97 -41.63
CA HIS A 97 -12.18 -23.20 -42.67
C HIS A 97 -12.74 -24.10 -43.75
N SER A 98 -12.25 -23.92 -44.98
CA SER A 98 -12.54 -24.87 -46.08
C SER A 98 -11.61 -26.07 -46.01
N CYS A 99 -12.05 -27.21 -46.50
CA CYS A 99 -11.22 -28.39 -46.65
C CYS A 99 -10.07 -28.11 -47.63
N CYS A 100 -8.83 -28.39 -47.26
CA CYS A 100 -7.65 -28.11 -48.07
C CYS A 100 -7.55 -29.04 -49.34
N ILE A 101 -8.34 -30.08 -49.45
CA ILE A 101 -8.32 -30.98 -50.63
C ILE A 101 -9.44 -30.66 -51.63
N CYS A 102 -10.68 -30.56 -51.19
CA CYS A 102 -11.81 -30.29 -52.08
C CYS A 102 -12.21 -28.82 -52.19
N GLU A 103 -11.74 -27.96 -51.23
CA GLU A 103 -12.00 -26.52 -51.15
C GLU A 103 -13.50 -26.14 -51.08
N GLU A 104 -14.41 -27.05 -51.30
CA GLU A 104 -15.87 -26.83 -51.34
C GLU A 104 -16.54 -27.05 -49.99
N ALA A 105 -16.14 -28.09 -49.26
CA ALA A 105 -16.76 -28.45 -48.00
C ALA A 105 -16.07 -27.80 -46.81
N ALA A 106 -16.85 -27.47 -45.77
CA ALA A 106 -16.24 -26.99 -44.50
C ALA A 106 -15.36 -28.08 -43.89
N ALA A 107 -14.21 -27.67 -43.36
CA ALA A 107 -13.32 -28.53 -42.61
C ALA A 107 -13.96 -28.91 -41.27
N THR A 108 -13.93 -30.20 -40.93
CA THR A 108 -14.45 -30.76 -39.68
C THR A 108 -13.37 -31.37 -38.81
N CYS A 109 -12.19 -31.64 -39.39
CA CYS A 109 -11.09 -32.26 -38.68
C CYS A 109 -9.72 -31.63 -39.07
N LEU A 110 -8.76 -31.75 -38.18
CA LEU A 110 -7.37 -31.30 -38.33
C LEU A 110 -6.44 -32.50 -38.23
N CYS A 111 -5.50 -32.59 -39.16
CA CYS A 111 -4.37 -33.49 -39.00
C CYS A 111 -3.28 -32.85 -38.14
N LEU A 112 -3.06 -33.38 -36.95
CA LEU A 112 -2.04 -32.89 -36.03
C LEU A 112 -0.60 -33.12 -36.53
N THR A 113 -0.41 -34.02 -37.54
CA THR A 113 0.93 -34.34 -38.06
C THR A 113 1.33 -33.44 -39.23
N CYS A 114 0.45 -33.05 -40.13
CA CYS A 114 0.76 -32.18 -41.27
C CYS A 114 0.13 -30.78 -41.18
N GLY A 115 -0.72 -30.53 -40.19
CA GLY A 115 -1.36 -29.22 -40.00
C GLY A 115 -2.55 -28.95 -40.93
N ASP A 116 -2.95 -29.91 -41.78
CA ASP A 116 -3.95 -29.70 -42.79
C ASP A 116 -5.39 -29.93 -42.25
N LEU A 117 -6.31 -29.12 -42.74
CA LEU A 117 -7.74 -29.17 -42.41
C LEU A 117 -8.56 -29.94 -43.44
N PHE A 118 -9.36 -30.90 -43.01
CA PHE A 118 -10.11 -31.76 -43.89
C PHE A 118 -11.61 -31.81 -43.56
N CYS A 119 -12.44 -32.03 -44.55
CA CYS A 119 -13.78 -32.56 -44.34
C CYS A 119 -13.74 -34.08 -44.11
N GLU A 120 -14.80 -34.67 -43.58
CA GLU A 120 -14.84 -36.09 -43.23
C GLU A 120 -14.56 -37.01 -44.43
N SER A 121 -14.96 -36.63 -45.65
CA SER A 121 -14.68 -37.39 -46.87
C SER A 121 -13.20 -37.36 -47.22
N CYS A 122 -12.57 -36.21 -47.20
CA CYS A 122 -11.14 -36.02 -47.53
C CYS A 122 -10.22 -36.57 -46.44
N ARG A 123 -10.64 -36.61 -45.18
CA ARG A 123 -9.96 -37.31 -44.09
C ARG A 123 -9.68 -38.76 -44.44
N LYS A 124 -10.70 -39.47 -44.96
CA LYS A 124 -10.58 -40.89 -45.38
C LYS A 124 -9.61 -41.06 -46.55
N ILE A 125 -9.54 -40.08 -47.46
CA ILE A 125 -8.62 -40.09 -48.59
C ILE A 125 -7.20 -39.85 -48.09
N HIS A 126 -6.99 -38.89 -47.21
CA HIS A 126 -5.71 -38.57 -46.61
C HIS A 126 -5.09 -39.79 -45.90
N LEU A 127 -5.83 -40.44 -45.02
CA LEU A 127 -5.36 -41.61 -44.27
C LEU A 127 -5.15 -42.89 -45.12
N LYS A 128 -5.64 -42.94 -46.36
CA LYS A 128 -5.37 -44.04 -47.30
C LYS A 128 -4.02 -43.89 -48.01
N GLN A 129 -3.45 -42.71 -48.03
CA GLN A 129 -2.13 -42.45 -48.60
C GLN A 129 -1.02 -43.13 -47.78
N LYS A 130 -0.04 -43.74 -48.45
CA LYS A 130 1.05 -44.45 -47.75
C LYS A 130 1.82 -43.53 -46.78
N VAL A 131 2.02 -42.28 -47.17
CA VAL A 131 2.77 -41.28 -46.39
C VAL A 131 2.00 -40.73 -45.17
N ALA A 132 0.64 -40.76 -45.24
CA ALA A 132 -0.21 -40.21 -44.22
C ALA A 132 -0.98 -41.27 -43.40
N ARG A 133 -0.70 -42.56 -43.61
CA ARG A 133 -1.41 -43.67 -42.94
C ARG A 133 -1.33 -43.59 -41.40
N ASN A 134 -0.21 -43.09 -40.88
CA ASN A 134 0.06 -43.01 -39.44
C ASN A 134 -0.16 -41.59 -38.88
N HIS A 135 -0.72 -40.67 -39.68
CA HIS A 135 -1.03 -39.35 -39.21
C HIS A 135 -2.19 -39.37 -38.22
N THR A 136 -2.10 -38.52 -37.18
CA THR A 136 -3.16 -38.34 -36.18
C THR A 136 -4.11 -37.26 -36.67
N VAL A 137 -5.38 -37.67 -36.96
CA VAL A 137 -6.42 -36.73 -37.40
C VAL A 137 -7.54 -36.72 -36.37
N GLU A 138 -7.87 -35.57 -35.86
CA GLU A 138 -8.89 -35.35 -34.83
C GLU A 138 -9.96 -34.34 -35.26
N ASP A 139 -11.14 -34.46 -34.67
CA ASP A 139 -12.26 -33.56 -34.94
C ASP A 139 -12.02 -32.20 -34.31
N LEU A 140 -12.26 -31.10 -35.03
CA LEU A 140 -12.06 -29.72 -34.55
C LEU A 140 -12.83 -29.44 -33.26
N THR A 141 -13.99 -30.04 -33.05
CA THR A 141 -14.82 -29.87 -31.85
C THR A 141 -14.25 -30.51 -30.59
N SER A 142 -13.31 -31.46 -30.76
CA SER A 142 -12.65 -32.17 -29.64
C SER A 142 -11.24 -31.61 -29.31
N LEU A 143 -10.73 -30.68 -30.12
CA LEU A 143 -9.39 -30.12 -29.98
C LEU A 143 -9.38 -28.94 -29.04
N THR A 144 -8.33 -28.86 -28.23
CA THR A 144 -7.97 -27.69 -27.42
C THR A 144 -6.85 -26.89 -28.09
N ALA A 145 -6.75 -25.59 -27.80
CA ALA A 145 -5.70 -24.73 -28.36
C ALA A 145 -4.29 -25.26 -28.05
N ASP A 146 -4.05 -25.74 -26.81
CA ASP A 146 -2.75 -26.33 -26.44
C ASP A 146 -2.37 -27.54 -27.31
N LYS A 147 -3.33 -28.41 -27.60
CA LYS A 147 -3.07 -29.59 -28.38
C LYS A 147 -2.75 -29.23 -29.82
N VAL A 148 -3.42 -28.21 -30.37
CA VAL A 148 -3.16 -27.70 -31.72
C VAL A 148 -1.80 -26.98 -31.74
N ALA A 149 -1.52 -26.08 -30.80
CA ALA A 149 -0.24 -25.40 -30.72
C ALA A 149 0.93 -26.40 -30.59
N GLY A 150 0.78 -27.41 -29.71
CA GLY A 150 1.79 -28.43 -29.49
C GLY A 150 2.03 -29.38 -30.68
N SER A 151 1.13 -29.42 -31.66
CA SER A 151 1.27 -30.25 -32.85
C SER A 151 1.88 -29.54 -34.06
N GLN A 152 2.01 -28.22 -34.00
CA GLN A 152 2.58 -27.44 -35.10
C GLN A 152 4.09 -27.60 -35.16
N HIS A 153 4.60 -28.25 -36.16
CA HIS A 153 6.02 -28.32 -36.46
C HIS A 153 6.44 -27.08 -37.27
N ALA A 154 7.48 -26.41 -36.82
CA ALA A 154 7.99 -25.26 -37.55
C ALA A 154 8.54 -25.68 -38.93
N ALA A 155 8.14 -24.96 -39.96
CA ALA A 155 8.75 -25.14 -41.28
C ALA A 155 10.18 -24.65 -41.26
N CYS A 156 11.05 -25.31 -42.01
CA CYS A 156 12.41 -24.89 -42.18
C CYS A 156 12.48 -23.54 -42.93
N ALA A 157 13.22 -22.58 -42.41
CA ALA A 157 13.35 -21.24 -42.99
C ALA A 157 13.93 -21.24 -44.41
N VAL A 158 14.63 -22.32 -44.81
CA VAL A 158 15.26 -22.48 -46.14
C VAL A 158 14.45 -23.39 -47.02
N HIS A 159 13.84 -24.41 -46.46
CA HIS A 159 13.06 -25.43 -47.20
C HIS A 159 11.64 -25.43 -46.65
N ALA A 160 10.80 -24.58 -47.21
CA ALA A 160 9.42 -24.34 -46.70
C ALA A 160 8.52 -25.58 -46.69
N ASP A 161 8.86 -26.60 -47.50
CA ASP A 161 8.16 -27.89 -47.57
C ASP A 161 8.69 -28.94 -46.57
N LYS A 162 9.68 -28.59 -45.73
CA LYS A 162 10.31 -29.49 -44.76
C LYS A 162 10.16 -28.94 -43.34
N THR A 163 9.83 -29.86 -42.44
CA THR A 163 9.79 -29.57 -40.99
C THR A 163 11.19 -29.54 -40.39
N THR A 164 11.34 -28.79 -39.33
CA THR A 164 12.60 -28.77 -38.56
C THR A 164 12.54 -29.88 -37.50
N GLU A 165 13.51 -30.80 -37.60
CA GLU A 165 13.65 -31.96 -36.70
C GLU A 165 14.99 -32.00 -36.02
N LEU A 166 15.90 -31.11 -36.40
CA LEU A 166 17.24 -31.04 -35.90
C LEU A 166 17.57 -29.64 -35.39
N PHE A 167 18.48 -29.55 -34.47
CA PHE A 167 19.00 -28.29 -33.92
C PHE A 167 20.52 -28.21 -34.10
N CYS A 168 21.01 -27.10 -34.64
CA CYS A 168 22.44 -26.83 -34.76
C CYS A 168 22.91 -25.90 -33.63
N PRO A 169 23.65 -26.40 -32.62
CA PRO A 169 24.11 -25.56 -31.50
C PRO A 169 25.08 -24.45 -31.94
N THR A 170 25.89 -24.72 -32.99
CA THR A 170 26.86 -23.76 -33.53
C THR A 170 26.21 -22.48 -34.08
N HIS A 171 25.05 -22.62 -34.70
CA HIS A 171 24.32 -21.50 -35.30
C HIS A 171 23.09 -21.07 -34.48
N GLY A 172 22.69 -21.85 -33.46
CA GLY A 172 21.47 -21.59 -32.67
C GLY A 172 20.17 -21.75 -33.44
N GLU A 173 20.16 -22.54 -34.50
CA GLU A 173 19.04 -22.65 -35.45
C GLU A 173 18.42 -24.04 -35.45
N SER A 174 17.06 -24.07 -35.56
CA SER A 174 16.30 -25.27 -35.85
C SER A 174 16.33 -25.55 -37.36
N ILE A 175 16.73 -26.73 -37.79
CA ILE A 175 17.01 -27.08 -39.16
C ILE A 175 16.33 -28.38 -39.60
N CYS A 176 16.05 -28.51 -40.87
CA CYS A 176 15.65 -29.77 -41.47
C CYS A 176 16.81 -30.67 -41.87
N HIS A 177 16.59 -31.92 -42.15
CA HIS A 177 17.61 -32.88 -42.58
C HIS A 177 18.40 -32.42 -43.82
N LEU A 178 17.80 -31.70 -44.78
CA LEU A 178 18.48 -31.17 -45.95
C LEU A 178 19.50 -30.05 -45.56
N CYS A 179 19.11 -29.20 -44.62
CA CYS A 179 20.02 -28.19 -44.09
C CYS A 179 21.21 -28.83 -43.35
N ALA A 180 20.97 -29.89 -42.58
CA ALA A 180 22.02 -30.59 -41.84
C ALA A 180 23.06 -31.18 -42.79
N THR A 181 22.64 -31.74 -43.95
CA THR A 181 23.55 -32.34 -44.91
C THR A 181 24.19 -31.35 -45.88
N SER A 182 23.62 -30.15 -46.02
CA SER A 182 24.14 -29.10 -46.95
C SER A 182 24.86 -27.99 -46.21
N ARG A 183 24.11 -27.07 -45.59
CA ARG A 183 24.61 -25.85 -44.96
C ARG A 183 25.35 -26.09 -43.63
N HIS A 184 24.89 -27.09 -42.86
CA HIS A 184 25.42 -27.43 -41.54
C HIS A 184 26.31 -28.68 -41.53
N ARG A 185 26.75 -29.16 -42.73
CA ARG A 185 27.59 -30.35 -42.85
C ARG A 185 28.94 -30.25 -42.12
N SER A 186 29.47 -29.05 -42.00
CA SER A 186 30.74 -28.80 -41.32
C SER A 186 30.58 -28.46 -39.84
N CYS A 187 29.38 -28.37 -39.33
CA CYS A 187 29.16 -28.13 -37.92
C CYS A 187 29.59 -29.33 -37.09
N PRO A 188 30.28 -29.13 -35.96
CA PRO A 188 30.81 -30.22 -35.15
C PRO A 188 29.71 -31.10 -34.53
N GLU A 189 28.55 -30.52 -34.32
CA GLU A 189 27.41 -31.19 -33.67
C GLU A 189 26.10 -30.73 -34.31
N VAL A 190 25.19 -31.66 -34.52
CA VAL A 190 23.76 -31.42 -34.81
C VAL A 190 22.99 -32.34 -33.92
N LYS A 191 22.09 -31.79 -33.08
CA LYS A 191 21.29 -32.55 -32.12
C LYS A 191 19.88 -32.84 -32.67
N ASP A 192 19.32 -33.91 -32.20
CA ASP A 192 17.92 -34.18 -32.39
C ASP A 192 17.08 -33.12 -31.64
N MET A 193 15.97 -32.68 -32.24
CA MET A 193 15.10 -31.66 -31.64
C MET A 193 14.46 -32.14 -30.34
N ASP A 194 14.06 -33.41 -30.26
CA ASP A 194 13.43 -33.96 -29.03
C ASP A 194 14.43 -33.97 -27.87
N GLU A 195 15.69 -34.32 -28.16
CA GLU A 195 16.75 -34.24 -27.12
C GLU A 195 16.96 -32.80 -26.66
N LYS A 196 17.05 -31.86 -27.58
CA LYS A 196 17.19 -30.43 -27.23
C LYS A 196 16.01 -29.88 -26.44
N VAL A 197 14.80 -30.26 -26.81
CA VAL A 197 13.56 -29.88 -26.07
C VAL A 197 13.55 -30.47 -24.67
N LYS A 198 14.01 -31.72 -24.50
CA LYS A 198 14.12 -32.36 -23.19
C LYS A 198 15.10 -31.61 -22.29
N ASP A 199 16.27 -31.24 -22.80
CA ASP A 199 17.26 -30.46 -22.05
C ASP A 199 16.71 -29.08 -21.67
N ALA A 200 16.06 -28.39 -22.63
CA ALA A 200 15.45 -27.09 -22.39
C ALA A 200 14.36 -27.14 -21.32
N ARG A 201 13.50 -28.19 -21.36
CA ARG A 201 12.46 -28.40 -20.34
C ARG A 201 13.05 -28.64 -18.96
N ALA A 202 14.18 -29.33 -18.85
CA ALA A 202 14.87 -29.52 -17.56
C ALA A 202 15.34 -28.17 -16.98
N VAL A 203 15.96 -27.35 -17.81
CA VAL A 203 16.40 -26.00 -17.40
C VAL A 203 15.21 -25.13 -16.98
N LEU A 204 14.14 -25.13 -17.77
CA LEU A 204 12.91 -24.38 -17.42
C LEU A 204 12.29 -24.85 -16.13
N ALA A 205 12.33 -26.16 -15.84
CA ALA A 205 11.83 -26.68 -14.56
C ALA A 205 12.67 -26.19 -13.36
N GLU A 206 14.00 -26.11 -13.49
CA GLU A 206 14.87 -25.54 -12.46
C GLU A 206 14.60 -24.06 -12.24
N LEU A 207 14.40 -23.28 -13.32
CA LEU A 207 14.03 -21.87 -13.22
C LEU A 207 12.67 -21.68 -12.55
N ALA A 208 11.67 -22.51 -12.87
CA ALA A 208 10.36 -22.48 -12.23
C ALA A 208 10.46 -22.73 -10.71
N VAL A 209 11.29 -23.70 -10.29
CA VAL A 209 11.55 -23.94 -8.85
C VAL A 209 12.19 -22.71 -8.20
N THR A 210 13.20 -22.13 -8.83
CA THR A 210 13.88 -20.94 -8.33
C THR A 210 12.92 -19.75 -8.12
N LEU A 211 12.00 -19.53 -9.09
CA LEU A 211 10.99 -18.47 -9.00
C LEU A 211 9.99 -18.75 -7.87
N THR A 212 9.51 -19.99 -7.77
CA THR A 212 8.57 -20.40 -6.69
C THR A 212 9.19 -20.22 -5.30
N GLU A 213 10.46 -20.59 -5.13
CA GLU A 213 11.16 -20.36 -3.87
C GLU A 213 11.38 -18.88 -3.57
N GLY A 214 11.64 -18.08 -4.61
CA GLY A 214 11.74 -16.62 -4.51
C GLY A 214 10.42 -16.00 -4.04
N GLU A 215 9.32 -16.37 -4.67
CA GLU A 215 7.97 -15.93 -4.32
C GLU A 215 7.63 -16.28 -2.86
N ALA A 216 7.85 -17.53 -2.46
CA ALA A 216 7.60 -17.98 -1.08
C ALA A 216 8.42 -17.17 -0.04
N ARG A 217 9.66 -16.78 -0.39
CA ARG A 217 10.49 -15.92 0.49
C ARG A 217 9.90 -14.51 0.61
N LEU A 218 9.45 -13.93 -0.50
CA LEU A 218 8.80 -12.62 -0.52
C LEU A 218 7.48 -12.64 0.26
N ASP A 219 6.66 -13.66 0.08
CA ASP A 219 5.40 -13.81 0.82
C ASP A 219 5.63 -13.89 2.33
N LYS A 220 6.63 -14.66 2.75
CA LYS A 220 7.02 -14.72 4.16
C LYS A 220 7.44 -13.35 4.69
N ALA A 221 8.22 -12.60 3.90
CA ALA A 221 8.65 -11.26 4.25
C ALA A 221 7.48 -10.28 4.39
N ILE A 222 6.54 -10.32 3.45
CA ILE A 222 5.32 -9.51 3.48
C ILE A 222 4.49 -9.84 4.72
N GLN A 223 4.27 -11.13 5.03
CA GLN A 223 3.54 -11.55 6.22
C GLN A 223 4.18 -11.06 7.53
N GLN A 224 5.52 -11.03 7.60
CA GLN A 224 6.23 -10.48 8.76
C GLN A 224 5.99 -8.97 8.90
N LEU A 225 6.03 -8.23 7.79
CA LEU A 225 5.74 -6.79 7.78
C LEU A 225 4.30 -6.50 8.20
N ASP A 226 3.33 -7.26 7.71
CA ASP A 226 1.93 -7.13 8.10
C ASP A 226 1.72 -7.40 9.60
N ALA A 227 2.39 -8.40 10.14
CA ALA A 227 2.36 -8.69 11.59
C ALA A 227 2.94 -7.52 12.40
N HIS A 228 4.05 -6.91 11.95
CA HIS A 228 4.63 -5.73 12.60
C HIS A 228 3.71 -4.51 12.54
N LEU A 229 3.05 -4.28 11.41
CA LEU A 229 2.06 -3.21 11.27
C LEU A 229 0.90 -3.40 12.26
N ALA A 230 0.34 -4.60 12.33
CA ALA A 230 -0.74 -4.92 13.25
C ALA A 230 -0.33 -4.74 14.74
N GLU A 231 0.88 -5.17 15.13
CA GLU A 231 1.38 -4.96 16.49
C GLU A 231 1.63 -3.47 16.80
N THR A 232 2.16 -2.71 15.84
CA THR A 232 2.36 -1.25 15.98
C THR A 232 1.03 -0.52 16.16
N GLU A 233 0.00 -0.89 15.40
CA GLU A 233 -1.35 -0.33 15.58
C GLU A 233 -1.93 -0.65 16.96
N LYS A 234 -1.74 -1.88 17.44
CA LYS A 234 -2.20 -2.32 18.76
C LYS A 234 -1.48 -1.54 19.87
N GLN A 235 -0.18 -1.35 19.76
CA GLN A 235 0.62 -0.55 20.71
C GLN A 235 0.18 0.91 20.70
N THR A 236 -0.09 1.48 19.55
CA THR A 236 -0.61 2.85 19.40
C THR A 236 -1.97 3.00 20.09
N LYS A 237 -2.91 2.08 19.86
CA LYS A 237 -4.22 2.08 20.52
C LYS A 237 -4.09 1.99 22.04
N LYS A 238 -3.16 1.15 22.54
CA LYS A 238 -2.88 1.03 23.99
C LYS A 238 -2.32 2.35 24.56
N ALA A 239 -1.34 2.95 23.89
CA ALA A 239 -0.77 4.23 24.32
C ALA A 239 -1.80 5.37 24.35
N VAL A 240 -2.67 5.45 23.34
CA VAL A 240 -3.77 6.42 23.31
C VAL A 240 -4.75 6.20 24.49
N ALA A 241 -5.10 4.94 24.78
CA ALA A 241 -5.97 4.63 25.92
C ALA A 241 -5.33 5.02 27.27
N GLU A 242 -4.02 4.83 27.43
CA GLU A 242 -3.29 5.26 28.63
C GLU A 242 -3.26 6.79 28.75
N ILE A 243 -3.05 7.52 27.67
CA ILE A 243 -3.13 8.99 27.62
C ILE A 243 -4.50 9.48 28.04
N GLU A 244 -5.57 8.91 27.48
CA GLU A 244 -6.96 9.25 27.82
C GLU A 244 -7.27 8.99 29.32
N ALA A 245 -6.79 7.89 29.87
CA ALA A 245 -6.95 7.58 31.28
C ALA A 245 -6.23 8.61 32.20
N VAL A 246 -5.03 9.04 31.82
CA VAL A 246 -4.29 10.10 32.52
C VAL A 246 -5.04 11.43 32.44
N CYS A 247 -5.47 11.83 31.25
CA CYS A 247 -6.22 13.06 31.03
C CYS A 247 -7.54 13.07 31.82
N ALA A 248 -8.26 11.94 31.89
CA ALA A 248 -9.48 11.81 32.68
C ALA A 248 -9.21 12.01 34.21
N ARG A 249 -8.11 11.44 34.72
CA ARG A 249 -7.70 11.65 36.12
C ARG A 249 -7.37 13.11 36.41
N LEU A 250 -6.62 13.77 35.54
CA LEU A 250 -6.29 15.18 35.70
C LEU A 250 -7.54 16.07 35.64
N LYS A 251 -8.43 15.85 34.67
CA LYS A 251 -9.74 16.55 34.60
C LYS A 251 -10.52 16.41 35.90
N LYS A 252 -10.60 15.20 36.45
CA LYS A 252 -11.28 14.95 37.73
C LYS A 252 -10.63 15.75 38.86
N SER A 253 -9.31 15.72 39.00
CA SER A 253 -8.60 16.47 40.03
C SER A 253 -8.84 17.98 39.95
N VAL A 254 -8.87 18.54 38.75
CA VAL A 254 -9.20 19.97 38.54
C VAL A 254 -10.64 20.26 38.90
N GLN A 255 -11.58 19.37 38.55
CA GLN A 255 -12.99 19.53 38.92
C GLN A 255 -13.23 19.47 40.45
N ASP A 256 -12.55 18.54 41.11
CA ASP A 256 -12.62 18.41 42.58
C ASP A 256 -11.99 19.65 43.26
N CYS A 257 -10.90 20.20 42.76
CA CYS A 257 -10.32 21.43 43.20
C CYS A 257 -11.28 22.63 43.04
N ARG A 258 -11.90 22.74 41.87
CA ARG A 258 -12.94 23.78 41.61
C ARG A 258 -14.11 23.69 42.57
N HIS A 259 -14.61 22.46 42.82
CA HIS A 259 -15.71 22.25 43.73
C HIS A 259 -15.35 22.72 45.15
N ARG A 260 -14.20 22.30 45.65
CA ARG A 260 -13.66 22.72 46.98
C ARG A 260 -13.50 24.24 47.12
N LEU A 261 -12.93 24.91 46.09
CA LEU A 261 -12.78 26.37 46.13
C LEU A 261 -14.12 27.10 46.09
N ASN A 262 -15.12 26.60 45.36
CA ASN A 262 -16.43 27.17 45.34
C ASN A 262 -17.13 27.01 46.70
N GLU A 263 -17.03 25.84 47.34
CA GLU A 263 -17.57 25.62 48.68
C GLU A 263 -16.97 26.56 49.70
N LEU A 264 -15.62 26.76 49.70
CA LEU A 264 -14.96 27.71 50.54
C LEU A 264 -15.43 29.16 50.32
N ALA A 265 -15.62 29.55 49.07
CA ALA A 265 -16.17 30.88 48.72
C ALA A 265 -17.61 31.05 49.19
N HIS A 266 -18.43 30.03 49.01
CA HIS A 266 -19.84 30.07 49.46
C HIS A 266 -19.96 30.08 51.00
N SER A 267 -19.16 29.30 51.71
CA SER A 267 -19.13 29.29 53.18
C SER A 267 -18.74 30.66 53.73
N ALA A 268 -17.62 31.20 53.25
CA ALA A 268 -17.15 32.55 53.65
C ALA A 268 -18.20 33.65 53.38
N CYS A 269 -18.92 33.52 52.23
CA CYS A 269 -19.97 34.47 51.90
C CYS A 269 -21.20 34.29 52.80
N SER A 270 -21.52 33.06 53.20
CA SER A 270 -22.65 32.77 54.15
C SER A 270 -22.39 33.37 55.49
N ASP A 271 -21.18 33.19 56.06
CA ASP A 271 -20.80 33.73 57.37
C ASP A 271 -20.91 35.26 57.40
N VAL A 272 -20.45 35.90 56.33
CA VAL A 272 -20.55 37.36 56.17
C VAL A 272 -21.99 37.82 56.06
N LYS A 273 -22.85 37.10 55.30
CA LYS A 273 -24.30 37.41 55.15
C LYS A 273 -24.99 37.29 56.48
N GLU A 274 -24.71 36.25 57.24
CA GLU A 274 -25.32 36.04 58.58
C GLU A 274 -25.00 37.17 59.51
N ALA A 275 -23.69 37.52 59.66
CA ALA A 275 -23.27 38.64 60.52
C ALA A 275 -23.89 39.99 60.10
N VAL A 276 -23.96 40.29 58.81
CA VAL A 276 -24.59 41.51 58.28
C VAL A 276 -26.10 41.51 58.53
N THR A 277 -26.76 40.34 58.39
CA THR A 277 -28.18 40.20 58.60
C THR A 277 -28.57 40.39 60.06
N GLU A 278 -27.80 39.85 61.01
CA GLU A 278 -27.98 40.07 62.44
C GLU A 278 -27.83 41.54 62.80
N THR A 279 -26.80 42.16 62.30
CA THR A 279 -26.56 43.61 62.51
C THR A 279 -27.72 44.43 61.93
N LYS A 280 -28.16 44.16 60.74
CA LYS A 280 -29.34 44.80 60.11
C LYS A 280 -30.61 44.63 60.93
N THR A 281 -30.83 43.45 61.47
CA THR A 281 -32.04 43.13 62.30
C THR A 281 -32.01 43.96 63.56
N CYS A 282 -30.86 44.07 64.22
CA CYS A 282 -30.67 44.93 65.38
C CYS A 282 -31.03 46.40 65.11
N LEU A 283 -30.51 46.95 64.03
CA LEU A 283 -30.78 48.32 63.57
C LEU A 283 -32.31 48.53 63.22
N LEU A 284 -32.92 47.55 62.57
CA LEU A 284 -34.35 47.61 62.25
C LEU A 284 -35.24 47.60 63.50
N GLN A 285 -34.90 46.82 64.52
CA GLN A 285 -35.62 46.82 65.81
C GLN A 285 -35.46 48.18 66.51
N ARG A 286 -34.27 48.74 66.53
CA ARG A 286 -33.93 50.07 67.06
C ARG A 286 -34.80 51.14 66.34
N ARG A 287 -34.78 51.17 65.03
CA ARG A 287 -35.60 52.05 64.18
C ARG A 287 -37.09 51.90 64.46
N GLY A 288 -37.61 50.67 64.65
CA GLY A 288 -39.02 50.39 64.96
C GLY A 288 -39.41 51.04 66.28
N LYS A 289 -38.56 50.95 67.31
CA LYS A 289 -38.81 51.63 68.63
C LYS A 289 -38.88 53.14 68.45
N LEU A 290 -37.96 53.76 67.73
CA LEU A 290 -37.95 55.19 67.46
C LEU A 290 -39.20 55.63 66.68
N THR A 291 -39.60 54.89 65.65
CA THR A 291 -40.85 55.19 64.89
C THR A 291 -42.10 55.13 65.73
N SER A 292 -42.23 54.09 66.56
CA SER A 292 -43.36 53.97 67.47
C SER A 292 -43.48 55.15 68.48
N HIS A 293 -42.35 55.51 69.08
CA HIS A 293 -42.31 56.66 69.98
C HIS A 293 -42.56 57.99 69.25
N LYS A 294 -42.07 58.20 68.04
CA LYS A 294 -42.41 59.36 67.20
C LYS A 294 -43.90 59.51 66.99
N HIS A 295 -44.56 58.42 66.61
CA HIS A 295 -46.04 58.46 66.46
C HIS A 295 -46.80 58.79 67.74
N VAL A 296 -46.28 58.29 68.89
CA VAL A 296 -46.93 58.67 70.20
C VAL A 296 -46.66 60.15 70.51
N VAL A 297 -45.46 60.66 70.31
CA VAL A 297 -45.15 62.07 70.49
C VAL A 297 -45.99 62.97 69.59
N GLN A 298 -46.14 62.62 68.31
CA GLN A 298 -47.02 63.35 67.41
C GLN A 298 -48.52 63.36 67.87
N ARG A 299 -49.03 62.24 68.26
CA ARG A 299 -50.41 62.19 68.82
C ARG A 299 -50.59 63.03 70.09
N VAL A 300 -49.59 63.08 70.99
CA VAL A 300 -49.61 63.92 72.17
C VAL A 300 -49.53 65.41 71.78
N GLN A 301 -48.73 65.78 70.80
CA GLN A 301 -48.65 67.15 70.28
C GLN A 301 -49.96 67.63 69.67
N GLU A 302 -50.71 66.76 69.01
CA GLU A 302 -51.93 67.06 68.32
C GLU A 302 -53.17 66.99 69.28
N ALA A 303 -52.97 66.53 70.51
CA ALA A 303 -54.06 66.37 71.50
C ALA A 303 -54.64 67.74 71.91
N LYS A 304 -55.91 67.92 71.82
CA LYS A 304 -56.67 69.14 72.22
C LYS A 304 -56.84 69.29 73.71
N ASN A 305 -56.73 68.20 74.46
CA ASN A 305 -56.86 68.23 75.91
C ASN A 305 -55.54 68.65 76.56
N ARG A 306 -55.58 69.77 77.25
CA ARG A 306 -54.38 70.41 77.92
C ARG A 306 -53.84 69.51 79.02
N ASP A 307 -54.67 68.82 79.78
CA ASP A 307 -54.22 67.92 80.87
C ASP A 307 -53.47 66.70 80.25
N THR A 308 -53.91 66.15 79.14
CA THR A 308 -53.27 65.05 78.44
C THR A 308 -51.87 65.48 77.97
N VAL A 309 -51.74 66.66 77.34
CA VAL A 309 -50.44 67.14 76.85
C VAL A 309 -49.50 67.35 78.09
N SER A 310 -50.00 68.01 79.14
CA SER A 310 -49.15 68.31 80.34
C SER A 310 -48.69 67.05 81.06
N THR A 311 -49.52 66.09 81.19
CA THR A 311 -49.23 64.78 81.88
C THR A 311 -48.33 63.90 81.09
N MET A 312 -48.55 63.82 79.79
CA MET A 312 -47.78 62.91 78.92
C MET A 312 -46.36 63.45 78.47
N THR A 313 -46.20 64.80 78.54
CA THR A 313 -44.92 65.40 78.13
C THR A 313 -43.72 64.85 78.94
N PRO A 314 -43.71 64.90 80.27
CA PRO A 314 -42.59 64.41 81.07
C PRO A 314 -42.38 62.88 80.91
N VAL A 315 -43.49 62.13 80.72
CA VAL A 315 -43.40 60.69 80.46
C VAL A 315 -42.68 60.42 79.13
N MET A 316 -43.04 61.16 78.07
CA MET A 316 -42.41 61.02 76.79
C MET A 316 -40.93 61.50 76.78
N GLN A 317 -40.64 62.64 77.50
CA GLN A 317 -39.28 63.06 77.65
C GLN A 317 -38.39 62.02 78.32
N THR A 318 -38.84 61.39 79.37
CA THR A 318 -38.12 60.29 80.02
C THR A 318 -37.94 59.07 79.10
N ARG A 319 -38.99 58.65 78.40
CA ARG A 319 -38.94 57.51 77.52
C ARG A 319 -38.11 57.77 76.26
N VAL A 320 -38.23 58.91 75.62
CA VAL A 320 -37.48 59.26 74.44
C VAL A 320 -36.00 59.49 74.80
N GLY A 321 -35.70 60.08 75.93
CA GLY A 321 -34.35 60.27 76.44
C GLY A 321 -33.60 59.02 76.81
N SER A 322 -34.36 57.93 77.03
CA SER A 322 -33.77 56.62 77.28
C SER A 322 -33.55 55.77 75.94
N LEU A 323 -34.06 56.30 74.81
CA LEU A 323 -33.86 55.60 73.53
C LEU A 323 -32.48 55.80 72.97
N ASP A 324 -31.88 54.70 72.55
CA ASP A 324 -30.64 54.73 71.80
C ASP A 324 -30.91 55.19 70.36
N CYS A 325 -30.63 56.44 70.06
CA CYS A 325 -30.72 57.07 68.75
C CYS A 325 -29.38 56.99 67.94
N SER A 326 -28.36 56.38 68.50
CA SER A 326 -27.06 56.28 67.86
C SER A 326 -27.04 55.26 66.70
N VAL A 327 -26.16 55.50 65.74
CA VAL A 327 -25.88 54.58 64.65
C VAL A 327 -24.68 53.68 65.02
N THR A 328 -24.20 53.74 66.25
CA THR A 328 -23.10 52.92 66.73
C THR A 328 -23.53 51.43 66.75
N LEU A 329 -22.75 50.66 66.04
CA LEU A 329 -22.89 49.21 66.07
C LEU A 329 -22.28 48.65 67.36
N PRO A 330 -22.72 47.49 67.85
CA PRO A 330 -22.04 46.79 68.93
C PRO A 330 -20.56 46.58 68.56
N SER A 331 -19.67 46.66 69.57
CA SER A 331 -18.24 46.55 69.41
C SER A 331 -17.77 45.19 68.75
N ASP A 332 -18.62 44.23 68.80
CA ASP A 332 -18.46 42.90 68.27
C ASP A 332 -19.10 42.70 66.87
N ALA A 333 -19.77 43.72 66.32
CA ALA A 333 -20.35 43.67 64.99
C ALA A 333 -19.27 43.69 63.91
N LYS A 334 -18.93 42.54 63.38
CA LYS A 334 -17.96 42.40 62.25
C LYS A 334 -18.71 42.65 60.93
N VAL A 335 -18.65 43.88 60.42
CA VAL A 335 -19.13 44.20 59.08
C VAL A 335 -17.96 43.99 58.11
N VAL A 336 -17.91 42.85 57.45
CA VAL A 336 -16.90 42.56 56.39
C VAL A 336 -17.42 43.11 55.09
N SER A 337 -16.64 43.99 54.45
CA SER A 337 -17.05 44.67 53.22
C SER A 337 -16.62 43.92 51.94
N LYS A 338 -15.78 42.86 52.02
CA LYS A 338 -15.27 42.15 50.87
C LYS A 338 -14.85 40.72 51.22
N VAL A 339 -15.36 39.76 50.48
CA VAL A 339 -14.85 38.38 50.45
C VAL A 339 -13.96 38.24 49.23
N THR A 340 -12.73 37.80 49.42
CA THR A 340 -11.77 37.58 48.34
C THR A 340 -11.23 36.15 48.43
N VAL A 341 -11.36 35.37 47.34
CA VAL A 341 -10.68 34.09 47.22
C VAL A 341 -9.32 34.35 46.56
N VAL A 342 -8.26 34.01 47.25
CA VAL A 342 -6.89 34.16 46.75
C VAL A 342 -6.51 32.82 46.15
N ILE A 343 -6.24 32.81 44.83
CA ILE A 343 -5.67 31.69 44.10
C ILE A 343 -4.18 31.95 43.91
N ASP A 344 -3.37 30.96 44.25
CA ASP A 344 -1.92 31.05 44.07
C ASP A 344 -1.58 30.98 42.57
N ALA A 345 -1.26 32.13 41.99
CA ALA A 345 -0.95 32.26 40.56
C ALA A 345 0.38 31.56 40.17
N GLU A 346 1.33 31.50 41.12
CA GLU A 346 2.61 30.83 40.86
C GLU A 346 2.41 29.33 40.79
N ALA A 347 1.59 28.76 41.68
CA ALA A 347 1.22 27.35 41.64
C ALA A 347 0.46 27.00 40.37
N VAL A 348 -0.45 27.84 39.88
CA VAL A 348 -1.17 27.64 38.60
C VAL A 348 -0.18 27.62 37.45
N THR A 349 0.72 28.59 37.35
CA THR A 349 1.73 28.66 36.26
C THR A 349 2.66 27.46 36.28
N GLN A 350 3.05 26.98 37.45
CA GLN A 350 3.88 25.80 37.59
C GLN A 350 3.16 24.52 37.09
N ILE A 351 1.88 24.37 37.42
CA ILE A 351 1.06 23.26 36.96
C ILE A 351 0.91 23.29 35.41
N GLU A 352 0.66 24.47 34.85
CA GLU A 352 0.59 24.64 33.39
C GLU A 352 1.89 24.25 32.69
N LYS A 353 3.04 24.67 33.28
CA LYS A 353 4.35 24.30 32.76
C LYS A 353 4.61 22.80 32.84
N GLU A 354 4.26 22.16 33.93
CA GLU A 354 4.42 20.70 34.10
C GLU A 354 3.51 19.94 33.13
N LEU A 355 2.26 20.39 32.92
CA LEU A 355 1.36 19.82 31.95
C LEU A 355 1.86 19.95 30.53
N SER A 356 2.50 21.08 30.16
CA SER A 356 3.05 21.29 28.82
C SER A 356 4.25 20.38 28.51
N GLY A 357 4.96 19.92 29.53
CA GLY A 357 6.07 18.97 29.42
C GLY A 357 5.68 17.51 29.62
N LEU A 358 4.39 17.21 29.79
CA LEU A 358 3.93 15.87 30.10
C LEU A 358 3.93 14.99 28.85
N GLY A 359 4.89 14.09 28.77
CA GLY A 359 4.96 13.06 27.75
C GLY A 359 5.96 13.31 26.64
N GLN A 360 6.58 12.24 26.21
CA GLN A 360 7.46 12.17 25.04
C GLN A 360 7.15 10.87 24.25
N ALA A 361 6.97 10.99 22.94
CA ALA A 361 6.92 9.83 22.10
C ALA A 361 8.35 9.33 21.81
N LYS A 362 8.62 8.06 22.12
CA LYS A 362 9.86 7.39 21.71
C LYS A 362 9.50 6.35 20.67
N VAL A 363 10.04 6.49 19.48
CA VAL A 363 9.99 5.46 18.44
C VAL A 363 11.22 4.59 18.63
N MET A 364 11.01 3.30 18.85
CA MET A 364 12.08 2.31 18.87
C MET A 364 12.04 1.59 17.52
N SER A 365 13.18 1.49 16.82
CA SER A 365 13.32 0.64 15.64
C SER A 365 13.15 -0.81 16.07
N ALA A 366 12.29 -1.55 15.38
CA ALA A 366 12.30 -3.00 15.49
C ALA A 366 13.50 -3.53 14.69
N ASP A 367 14.26 -4.45 15.28
CA ASP A 367 15.16 -5.28 14.51
C ASP A 367 14.29 -6.23 13.68
N LEU A 368 14.06 -5.83 12.43
CA LEU A 368 13.50 -6.74 11.45
C LEU A 368 14.62 -7.69 11.06
N ASP A 369 14.34 -8.99 11.02
CA ASP A 369 15.24 -10.01 10.47
C ASP A 369 15.54 -9.83 8.95
N PHE A 370 15.06 -8.73 8.37
CA PHE A 370 15.46 -8.27 7.06
C PHE A 370 16.77 -7.51 7.19
N VAL A 371 17.82 -8.19 6.92
CA VAL A 371 19.04 -7.49 6.54
C VAL A 371 18.73 -6.85 5.18
N PRO A 372 18.75 -5.51 5.06
CA PRO A 372 18.68 -4.89 3.74
C PRO A 372 19.75 -5.58 2.91
N VAL A 373 19.36 -6.10 1.74
CA VAL A 373 20.33 -6.67 0.81
C VAL A 373 21.40 -5.60 0.63
N PRO A 374 22.65 -5.83 1.04
CA PRO A 374 23.68 -4.83 0.84
C PRO A 374 23.76 -4.63 -0.65
N VAL A 375 23.55 -3.41 -1.09
CA VAL A 375 23.71 -3.04 -2.48
C VAL A 375 25.15 -3.39 -2.84
N LEU A 376 25.35 -4.46 -3.59
CA LEU A 376 26.67 -4.90 -4.02
C LEU A 376 27.23 -3.81 -4.91
N SER A 377 28.32 -3.24 -4.49
CA SER A 377 29.15 -2.39 -5.35
C SER A 377 30.40 -3.17 -5.75
N PHE A 378 30.85 -2.93 -6.96
CA PHE A 378 32.09 -3.51 -7.44
C PHE A 378 33.31 -2.70 -6.98
N HIS A 379 34.42 -3.37 -6.77
CA HIS A 379 35.66 -2.75 -6.32
C HIS A 379 36.31 -1.97 -7.46
N ASP A 380 36.98 -0.86 -7.14
CA ASP A 380 37.69 -0.03 -8.13
C ASP A 380 38.85 -0.77 -8.85
N ASN A 381 39.37 -1.81 -8.23
CA ASN A 381 40.37 -2.65 -8.83
C ASN A 381 39.70 -3.75 -9.66
N HIS A 382 39.44 -3.47 -10.91
CA HIS A 382 38.83 -4.36 -11.89
C HIS A 382 39.69 -4.50 -13.12
N GLY A 383 39.38 -5.45 -14.00
CA GLY A 383 40.12 -5.64 -15.27
C GLY A 383 40.02 -4.41 -16.18
N GLU A 384 41.03 -4.21 -17.00
CA GLU A 384 41.15 -3.04 -17.90
C GLU A 384 39.99 -2.89 -18.89
N ASN A 385 39.30 -3.99 -19.19
CA ASN A 385 38.17 -4.05 -20.11
C ASN A 385 36.81 -3.92 -19.40
N ILE A 386 36.77 -3.54 -18.12
CA ILE A 386 35.54 -3.36 -17.34
C ILE A 386 35.27 -1.86 -17.15
N VAL A 387 34.04 -1.46 -17.37
CA VAL A 387 33.54 -0.12 -17.04
C VAL A 387 32.50 -0.28 -15.96
N LEU A 388 32.68 0.41 -14.82
CA LEU A 388 31.73 0.46 -13.75
C LEU A 388 30.77 1.64 -13.96
N SER A 389 29.46 1.41 -13.78
CA SER A 389 28.42 2.41 -13.88
C SER A 389 27.42 2.24 -12.73
N ASN A 390 26.41 3.10 -12.62
CA ASN A 390 25.36 3.04 -11.60
C ASN A 390 25.92 2.94 -10.17
N ASN A 391 26.76 3.91 -9.76
CA ASN A 391 27.45 3.89 -8.46
C ASN A 391 28.22 2.59 -8.18
N LYS A 392 28.88 2.04 -9.19
CA LYS A 392 29.62 0.77 -9.15
C LYS A 392 28.75 -0.47 -8.92
N GLN A 393 27.46 -0.39 -9.20
CA GLN A 393 26.54 -1.52 -9.11
C GLN A 393 26.44 -2.31 -10.42
N THR A 394 26.91 -1.73 -11.52
CA THR A 394 26.91 -2.35 -12.83
C THR A 394 28.36 -2.41 -13.36
N ALA A 395 28.76 -3.57 -13.84
CA ALA A 395 30.06 -3.79 -14.47
C ALA A 395 29.83 -4.29 -15.90
N GLU A 396 30.25 -3.49 -16.88
CA GLU A 396 30.15 -3.81 -18.30
C GLU A 396 31.53 -4.18 -18.85
N LYS A 397 31.63 -5.32 -19.54
CA LYS A 397 32.83 -5.72 -20.25
C LYS A 397 32.87 -5.11 -21.65
N ARG A 398 33.88 -4.30 -21.94
CA ARG A 398 34.13 -3.73 -23.26
C ARG A 398 35.23 -4.51 -23.99
N GLY A 399 34.92 -4.97 -25.20
CA GLY A 399 35.86 -5.69 -26.07
C GLY A 399 35.66 -7.21 -26.11
N TYR A 400 36.24 -7.84 -27.11
CA TYR A 400 36.11 -9.28 -27.41
C TYR A 400 37.25 -10.13 -26.82
N ASP A 401 38.20 -9.52 -26.11
CA ASP A 401 39.33 -10.24 -25.55
C ASP A 401 38.94 -11.10 -24.35
N TYR A 402 39.41 -12.36 -24.35
CA TYR A 402 39.12 -13.31 -23.27
C TYR A 402 39.77 -12.93 -21.92
N TYR A 403 40.72 -12.02 -21.91
CA TYR A 403 41.49 -11.59 -20.75
C TYR A 403 41.06 -10.18 -20.28
N GLY A 404 41.19 -9.91 -18.99
CA GLY A 404 40.92 -8.57 -18.43
C GLY A 404 39.45 -8.27 -18.05
N GLY A 405 38.58 -9.29 -17.99
CA GLY A 405 37.17 -9.16 -17.61
C GLY A 405 36.86 -9.57 -16.19
N ILE A 406 37.79 -9.45 -15.25
CA ILE A 406 37.58 -9.81 -13.84
C ILE A 406 37.04 -8.58 -13.07
N VAL A 407 35.98 -8.77 -12.37
CA VAL A 407 35.42 -7.79 -11.45
C VAL A 407 35.20 -8.46 -10.07
N VAL A 408 35.50 -7.75 -9.01
CA VAL A 408 35.39 -8.24 -7.64
C VAL A 408 34.43 -7.34 -6.86
N ALA A 409 33.59 -7.92 -6.02
CA ALA A 409 32.73 -7.14 -5.13
C ALA A 409 33.58 -6.33 -4.14
N SER A 410 33.16 -5.11 -3.81
CA SER A 410 33.86 -4.22 -2.87
C SER A 410 33.83 -4.75 -1.42
N GLN A 411 32.87 -5.64 -1.12
CA GLN A 411 32.74 -6.30 0.17
C GLN A 411 32.59 -7.82 -0.01
N PRO A 412 33.03 -8.64 0.95
CA PRO A 412 32.83 -10.08 0.89
C PRO A 412 31.35 -10.42 0.80
N MET A 413 30.99 -11.33 -0.10
CA MET A 413 29.63 -11.88 -0.15
C MET A 413 29.35 -12.65 1.13
N MET A 414 28.24 -12.32 1.80
CA MET A 414 27.81 -13.05 2.99
C MET A 414 27.17 -14.39 2.59
N THR A 415 27.46 -15.43 3.33
CA THR A 415 26.81 -16.73 3.19
C THR A 415 25.31 -16.60 3.46
N ASN A 416 24.49 -17.18 2.59
CA ASN A 416 23.02 -17.17 2.62
C ASN A 416 22.32 -15.86 2.17
N MET A 417 23.02 -14.96 1.50
CA MET A 417 22.40 -13.83 0.80
C MET A 417 22.35 -14.08 -0.71
N LEU A 418 21.22 -13.77 -1.31
CA LEU A 418 21.07 -13.77 -2.78
C LEU A 418 21.64 -12.46 -3.31
N TYR A 419 22.57 -12.56 -4.22
CA TYR A 419 23.09 -11.42 -4.97
C TYR A 419 22.64 -11.60 -6.43
N GLU A 420 21.88 -10.65 -6.93
CA GLU A 420 21.47 -10.65 -8.32
C GLU A 420 22.63 -10.14 -9.18
N VAL A 421 23.16 -11.01 -10.01
CA VAL A 421 24.13 -10.66 -11.05
C VAL A 421 23.43 -10.87 -12.39
N SER A 422 22.95 -9.80 -12.98
CA SER A 422 22.46 -9.83 -14.37
C SER A 422 23.67 -9.84 -15.32
N HIS A 423 23.68 -10.78 -16.25
CA HIS A 423 24.68 -10.92 -17.33
C HIS A 423 24.29 -10.10 -18.55
#